data_cf8633c2ca941d8d6ade4fb6e753c938
#
_entry.id   cf8633c2ca941d8d6ade4fb6e753c938
#
_cell.length_a   1.000
_cell.length_b   1.000
_cell.length_c   1.000
_cell.angle_alpha   90.00
_cell.angle_beta   90.00
_cell.angle_gamma   90.00
#
_symmetry.space_group_name_H-M   'P 1'
#
loop_
_entity.id
_entity.type
_entity.pdbx_description
1 polymer ?
#
loop_
_entity_poly.entity_id
_entity_poly.type
_entity_poly.pdbx_seq_one_letter_code
_entity_poly.pdbx_strand_id
1 'polypeptide(L)'
;LCVEDTQNSRHYFSEWAEVNPEAFVDSLSYVYNDLDMTLCISAHSDEGRYFRWSYQEDYKFHADHPRDYIFNYSEGLEVKLEPTDYSTYWCWRSNSSREVGLVATADLRDNRIVAHKFLTFSRSSLRLQTRYRMIIYMSCISADAYRYLDNLKTNSNFNGDLFTPLPSDVQGNIHCEEDPDARVIGYVDVCQVTKAVFYPGAAAYRLFIARGELSPSFIPALVWDYGEEGQNPLDLRYFWDQGYAPMFEGADPDGNLGVLWNFKRCTDCRPGPPLRT
;
A
#
# COMPACT_ATOMS: atom_id res chain seq x y z
N LEU A 1 15.10 16.99 -23.47
CA LEU A 1 15.96 16.06 -22.74
C LEU A 1 17.15 15.70 -23.61
N CYS A 2 18.34 15.65 -23.00
CA CYS A 2 19.55 15.08 -23.60
C CYS A 2 20.15 14.12 -22.56
N VAL A 3 20.44 12.90 -22.97
CA VAL A 3 21.05 11.88 -22.12
C VAL A 3 22.24 11.27 -22.85
N GLU A 4 23.36 11.18 -22.20
CA GLU A 4 24.58 10.52 -22.71
C GLU A 4 24.73 9.15 -22.02
N ASP A 5 24.81 8.09 -22.82
CA ASP A 5 25.25 6.77 -22.37
C ASP A 5 26.75 6.66 -22.51
N THR A 6 27.45 6.89 -21.43
CA THR A 6 28.93 6.89 -21.39
C THR A 6 29.55 5.51 -21.62
N GLN A 7 28.78 4.43 -21.49
CA GLN A 7 29.30 3.06 -21.74
C GLN A 7 29.35 2.74 -23.23
N ASN A 8 28.37 3.20 -23.98
CA ASN A 8 28.24 2.94 -25.40
C ASN A 8 28.53 4.15 -26.28
N SER A 9 28.88 5.30 -25.69
CA SER A 9 29.12 6.59 -26.38
C SER A 9 27.93 6.96 -27.29
N ARG A 10 26.71 6.85 -26.75
CA ARG A 10 25.48 7.18 -27.48
C ARG A 10 24.77 8.35 -26.84
N HIS A 11 24.19 9.21 -27.69
CA HIS A 11 23.41 10.36 -27.26
C HIS A 11 21.94 10.17 -27.61
N TYR A 12 21.08 10.49 -26.64
CA TYR A 12 19.62 10.37 -26.78
C TYR A 12 18.98 11.72 -26.57
N PHE A 13 18.13 12.11 -27.49
CA PHE A 13 17.42 13.38 -27.46
C PHE A 13 15.92 13.15 -27.52
N SER A 14 15.16 13.96 -26.77
CA SER A 14 13.74 14.12 -27.01
C SER A 14 13.49 15.34 -27.87
N GLU A 15 12.36 15.37 -28.54
CA GLU A 15 11.84 16.59 -29.13
C GLU A 15 11.60 17.67 -28.06
N TRP A 16 11.49 18.93 -28.51
CA TRP A 16 11.06 20.01 -27.63
C TRP A 16 9.60 19.82 -27.25
N ALA A 17 9.31 19.87 -25.96
CA ALA A 17 7.96 19.79 -25.44
C ALA A 17 7.54 21.12 -24.85
N GLU A 18 6.32 21.55 -25.16
CA GLU A 18 5.69 22.68 -24.49
C GLU A 18 5.24 22.28 -23.07
N VAL A 19 5.15 23.27 -22.19
CA VAL A 19 4.64 23.05 -20.84
C VAL A 19 3.13 22.79 -20.90
N ASN A 20 2.69 21.66 -20.46
CA ASN A 20 1.26 21.33 -20.41
C ASN A 20 0.50 22.24 -19.42
N PRO A 21 -0.79 22.50 -19.67
CA PRO A 21 -1.65 23.26 -18.77
C PRO A 21 -1.68 22.67 -17.35
N GLU A 22 -2.01 23.51 -16.37
CA GLU A 22 -2.15 23.08 -14.98
C GLU A 22 -3.41 22.24 -14.78
N ALA A 23 -3.31 21.22 -13.93
CA ALA A 23 -4.44 20.45 -13.45
C ALA A 23 -4.81 20.88 -12.03
N PHE A 24 -6.11 21.02 -11.74
CA PHE A 24 -6.63 21.39 -10.43
C PHE A 24 -7.41 20.21 -9.83
N VAL A 25 -7.10 19.84 -8.60
CA VAL A 25 -7.87 18.86 -7.86
C VAL A 25 -8.98 19.59 -7.09
N ASP A 26 -10.22 19.41 -7.52
CA ASP A 26 -11.41 20.05 -6.93
C ASP A 26 -11.77 19.41 -5.59
N SER A 27 -11.79 18.09 -5.55
CA SER A 27 -12.14 17.35 -4.34
C SER A 27 -11.65 15.91 -4.36
N LEU A 28 -11.40 15.41 -3.16
CA LEU A 28 -11.19 13.99 -2.88
C LEU A 28 -12.34 13.54 -1.97
N SER A 29 -13.04 12.49 -2.36
CA SER A 29 -14.20 11.97 -1.67
C SER A 29 -14.19 10.45 -1.63
N TYR A 30 -15.16 9.85 -0.99
CA TYR A 30 -15.34 8.41 -1.01
C TYR A 30 -16.82 8.04 -1.10
N VAL A 31 -17.07 6.87 -1.69
CA VAL A 31 -18.34 6.16 -1.63
C VAL A 31 -18.12 4.80 -1.01
N TYR A 32 -19.15 4.20 -0.44
CA TYR A 32 -19.02 2.88 0.19
C TYR A 32 -20.29 2.05 0.00
N ASN A 33 -20.13 0.75 0.12
CA ASN A 33 -21.19 -0.23 0.24
C ASN A 33 -20.96 -1.08 1.50
N ASP A 34 -21.64 -2.19 1.65
CA ASP A 34 -21.53 -3.06 2.83
C ASP A 34 -20.14 -3.66 3.00
N LEU A 35 -19.39 -3.88 1.92
CA LEU A 35 -18.10 -4.58 1.92
C LEU A 35 -16.92 -3.65 1.65
N ASP A 36 -17.09 -2.65 0.78
CA ASP A 36 -15.99 -1.88 0.22
C ASP A 36 -16.14 -0.38 0.40
N MET A 37 -15.00 0.30 0.41
CA MET A 37 -14.88 1.75 0.27
C MET A 37 -14.11 2.05 -1.02
N THR A 38 -14.61 3.00 -1.81
CA THR A 38 -13.97 3.47 -3.04
C THR A 38 -13.66 4.95 -2.92
N LEU A 39 -12.41 5.31 -3.13
CA LEU A 39 -11.97 6.70 -3.18
C LEU A 39 -12.21 7.26 -4.58
N CYS A 40 -12.66 8.52 -4.60
CA CYS A 40 -13.03 9.24 -5.80
C CYS A 40 -12.28 10.58 -5.88
N ILE A 41 -11.92 10.96 -7.10
CA ILE A 41 -11.29 12.24 -7.39
C ILE A 41 -12.14 13.07 -8.34
N SER A 42 -12.27 14.36 -8.06
CA SER A 42 -12.80 15.35 -8.98
C SER A 42 -11.70 16.35 -9.30
N ALA A 43 -11.54 16.66 -10.58
CA ALA A 43 -10.48 17.53 -11.05
C ALA A 43 -10.88 18.22 -12.36
N HIS A 44 -10.22 19.33 -12.69
CA HIS A 44 -10.38 20.02 -13.95
C HIS A 44 -9.07 20.65 -14.42
N SER A 45 -9.08 21.11 -15.63
CA SER A 45 -8.10 22.04 -16.18
C SER A 45 -8.83 23.01 -17.11
N ASP A 46 -8.34 24.23 -17.22
CA ASP A 46 -8.95 25.21 -18.11
C ASP A 46 -8.75 24.83 -19.59
N GLU A 47 -7.59 24.30 -19.93
CA GLU A 47 -7.19 23.98 -21.31
C GLU A 47 -6.82 22.50 -21.49
N GLY A 48 -6.20 21.86 -20.49
CA GLY A 48 -5.73 20.48 -20.56
C GLY A 48 -6.87 19.48 -20.59
N ARG A 49 -6.74 18.43 -21.41
CA ARG A 49 -7.78 17.41 -21.61
C ARG A 49 -7.36 16.00 -21.25
N TYR A 50 -6.10 15.79 -20.96
CA TYR A 50 -5.54 14.51 -20.62
C TYR A 50 -4.88 14.59 -19.26
N PHE A 51 -5.31 13.74 -18.34
CA PHE A 51 -4.90 13.79 -16.93
C PHE A 51 -4.14 12.51 -16.57
N ARG A 52 -3.10 12.71 -15.80
CA ARG A 52 -2.30 11.66 -15.18
C ARG A 52 -2.25 11.89 -13.69
N TRP A 53 -2.39 10.82 -12.89
CA TRP A 53 -2.14 10.90 -11.46
C TRP A 53 -1.43 9.67 -10.91
N SER A 54 -0.80 9.88 -9.78
CA SER A 54 -0.28 8.85 -8.89
C SER A 54 -0.61 9.23 -7.45
N TYR A 55 -0.48 8.29 -6.53
CA TYR A 55 -0.70 8.58 -5.13
C TYR A 55 0.33 7.90 -4.22
N GLN A 56 0.49 8.48 -3.04
CA GLN A 56 1.14 7.87 -1.88
C GLN A 56 0.14 7.82 -0.75
N GLU A 57 0.12 6.72 -0.02
CA GLU A 57 -0.74 6.53 1.15
C GLU A 57 0.07 6.10 2.37
N ASP A 58 -0.33 6.61 3.53
CA ASP A 58 0.19 6.20 4.82
C ASP A 58 -0.97 5.88 5.74
N TYR A 59 -0.87 4.78 6.46
CA TYR A 59 -1.88 4.45 7.45
C TYR A 59 -1.29 3.84 8.70
N LYS A 60 -1.92 4.20 9.83
CA LYS A 60 -1.65 3.66 11.14
C LYS A 60 -2.65 2.54 11.43
N PHE A 61 -2.16 1.45 11.93
CA PHE A 61 -2.97 0.31 12.33
C PHE A 61 -2.37 -0.35 13.56
N HIS A 62 -3.08 -1.31 14.12
CA HIS A 62 -2.59 -2.05 15.29
C HIS A 62 -2.77 -3.55 15.08
N ALA A 63 -2.05 -4.33 15.86
CA ALA A 63 -2.27 -5.77 15.97
C ALA A 63 -3.67 -6.06 16.56
N ASP A 64 -4.18 -7.26 16.37
CA ASP A 64 -5.51 -7.64 16.88
C ASP A 64 -5.55 -7.56 18.42
N HIS A 65 -4.45 -7.90 19.08
CA HIS A 65 -4.32 -7.89 20.54
C HIS A 65 -3.04 -7.19 21.00
N PRO A 66 -3.10 -6.36 22.07
CA PRO A 66 -1.90 -5.84 22.71
C PRO A 66 -1.14 -6.94 23.45
N ARG A 67 0.10 -6.70 23.74
CA ARG A 67 0.94 -7.53 24.62
C ARG A 67 1.48 -6.69 25.74
N ASP A 68 1.38 -7.21 26.96
CA ASP A 68 2.00 -6.64 28.14
C ASP A 68 3.37 -7.26 28.43
N TYR A 69 3.68 -8.38 27.76
CA TYR A 69 4.90 -9.14 27.95
C TYR A 69 5.65 -9.38 26.65
N ILE A 70 6.96 -9.39 26.74
CA ILE A 70 7.87 -9.89 25.70
C ILE A 70 8.56 -11.15 26.23
N PHE A 71 8.89 -12.03 25.29
CA PHE A 71 9.67 -13.20 25.57
C PHE A 71 11.14 -12.92 25.25
N ASN A 72 11.99 -12.85 26.25
CA ASN A 72 13.42 -12.66 26.07
C ASN A 72 14.14 -14.01 26.10
N TYR A 73 14.76 -14.33 24.97
CA TYR A 73 15.45 -15.58 24.75
C TYR A 73 16.97 -15.36 24.86
N SER A 74 17.53 -15.62 26.02
CA SER A 74 18.99 -15.66 26.17
C SER A 74 19.53 -17.09 26.05
N GLU A 75 20.65 -17.24 25.36
CA GLU A 75 21.31 -18.53 25.19
C GLU A 75 21.57 -19.21 26.55
N GLY A 76 20.82 -20.26 26.84
CA GLY A 76 21.09 -21.23 27.87
C GLY A 76 20.63 -20.92 29.29
N LEU A 77 19.97 -19.78 29.58
CA LEU A 77 19.54 -19.41 30.92
C LEU A 77 18.23 -18.64 30.92
N GLU A 78 17.43 -18.84 31.93
CA GLU A 78 16.18 -18.16 32.31
C GLU A 78 15.39 -17.43 31.21
N VAL A 79 14.29 -18.02 30.84
CA VAL A 79 13.25 -17.37 30.04
C VAL A 79 12.53 -16.36 30.94
N LYS A 80 12.63 -15.06 30.62
CA LYS A 80 11.93 -14.01 31.35
C LYS A 80 10.82 -13.44 30.49
N LEU A 81 9.67 -13.23 31.11
CA LEU A 81 8.60 -12.43 30.55
C LEU A 81 8.78 -11.00 31.08
N GLU A 82 8.86 -10.05 30.17
CA GLU A 82 9.06 -8.64 30.48
C GLU A 82 7.87 -7.80 29.97
N PRO A 83 7.43 -6.77 30.69
CA PRO A 83 6.41 -5.86 30.20
C PRO A 83 6.83 -5.22 28.88
N THR A 84 5.90 -5.04 27.95
CA THR A 84 6.15 -4.40 26.67
C THR A 84 5.78 -2.93 26.68
N ASP A 85 6.40 -2.13 25.82
CA ASP A 85 6.08 -0.73 25.57
C ASP A 85 5.01 -0.53 24.47
N TYR A 86 4.34 -1.58 24.05
CA TYR A 86 3.40 -1.60 22.93
C TYR A 86 4.02 -1.28 21.57
N SER A 87 5.33 -1.29 21.41
CA SER A 87 6.01 -1.05 20.12
C SER A 87 5.65 -2.07 19.04
N THR A 88 5.16 -3.24 19.43
CA THR A 88 4.66 -4.29 18.55
C THR A 88 3.19 -4.16 18.20
N TYR A 89 2.46 -3.34 18.97
CA TYR A 89 1.03 -3.16 18.79
C TYR A 89 0.68 -2.12 17.75
N TRP A 90 1.40 -0.98 17.71
CA TRP A 90 1.15 0.12 16.79
C TRP A 90 2.12 0.10 15.61
N CYS A 91 1.59 0.05 14.40
CA CYS A 91 2.37 0.03 13.18
C CYS A 91 1.94 1.10 12.19
N TRP A 92 2.87 1.43 11.30
CA TRP A 92 2.63 2.28 10.15
C TRP A 92 2.99 1.54 8.88
N ARG A 93 2.25 1.82 7.81
CA ARG A 93 2.56 1.34 6.48
C ARG A 93 2.42 2.46 5.48
N SER A 94 3.38 2.51 4.56
CA SER A 94 3.38 3.42 3.41
C SER A 94 3.33 2.62 2.14
N ASN A 95 2.47 3.03 1.20
CA ASN A 95 2.39 2.45 -0.14
C ASN A 95 2.34 3.59 -1.17
N SER A 96 2.74 3.28 -2.39
CA SER A 96 2.56 4.14 -3.56
C SER A 96 1.73 3.43 -4.61
N SER A 97 1.06 4.18 -5.46
CA SER A 97 0.36 3.60 -6.60
C SER A 97 1.34 2.82 -7.47
N ARG A 98 0.98 1.58 -7.79
CA ARG A 98 1.77 0.73 -8.71
C ARG A 98 1.52 1.10 -10.16
N GLU A 99 0.34 1.61 -10.44
CA GLU A 99 -0.10 2.01 -11.77
C GLU A 99 -0.28 3.52 -11.82
N VAL A 100 -0.08 4.05 -13.01
CA VAL A 100 -0.39 5.44 -13.33
C VAL A 100 -1.87 5.53 -13.66
N GLY A 101 -2.59 6.40 -12.97
CA GLY A 101 -3.97 6.72 -13.32
C GLY A 101 -4.00 7.63 -14.55
N LEU A 102 -4.87 7.33 -15.50
CA LEU A 102 -5.07 8.09 -16.73
C LEU A 102 -6.56 8.34 -16.95
N VAL A 103 -6.92 9.55 -17.29
CA VAL A 103 -8.26 9.92 -17.76
C VAL A 103 -8.17 10.98 -18.85
N ALA A 104 -8.98 10.82 -19.90
CA ALA A 104 -9.21 11.83 -20.92
C ALA A 104 -10.58 12.47 -20.71
N THR A 105 -10.64 13.79 -20.90
CA THR A 105 -11.87 14.58 -20.91
C THR A 105 -12.16 15.17 -22.29
N ALA A 106 -11.42 14.74 -23.33
CA ALA A 106 -11.52 15.27 -24.67
C ALA A 106 -12.93 15.20 -25.26
N ASP A 107 -13.69 14.17 -24.90
CA ASP A 107 -15.06 13.96 -25.34
C ASP A 107 -16.11 14.55 -24.38
N LEU A 108 -15.67 15.16 -23.27
CA LEU A 108 -16.55 15.76 -22.29
C LEU A 108 -16.73 17.26 -22.55
N ARG A 109 -17.98 17.72 -22.41
CA ARG A 109 -18.34 19.13 -22.68
C ARG A 109 -17.63 20.12 -21.74
N ASP A 110 -17.53 19.75 -20.46
CA ASP A 110 -17.08 20.68 -19.41
C ASP A 110 -15.62 20.49 -19.02
N ASN A 111 -14.86 19.66 -19.75
CA ASN A 111 -13.45 19.38 -19.46
C ASN A 111 -13.16 19.11 -17.97
N ARG A 112 -14.04 18.37 -17.34
CA ARG A 112 -14.01 18.11 -15.89
C ARG A 112 -14.17 16.63 -15.57
N ILE A 113 -13.33 16.14 -14.68
CA ILE A 113 -13.46 14.83 -14.05
C ILE A 113 -14.39 14.99 -12.83
N VAL A 114 -15.45 14.20 -12.74
CA VAL A 114 -16.40 14.25 -11.61
C VAL A 114 -16.45 12.89 -10.94
N ALA A 115 -16.09 12.85 -9.66
CA ALA A 115 -16.13 11.67 -8.80
C ALA A 115 -15.60 10.39 -9.45
N HIS A 116 -14.48 10.49 -10.19
CA HIS A 116 -13.83 9.36 -10.83
C HIS A 116 -13.29 8.39 -9.78
N LYS A 117 -13.76 7.15 -9.83
CA LYS A 117 -13.34 6.08 -8.91
C LYS A 117 -11.95 5.60 -9.28
N PHE A 118 -11.01 5.59 -8.34
CA PHE A 118 -9.63 5.23 -8.65
C PHE A 118 -8.98 4.20 -7.71
N LEU A 119 -9.48 4.05 -6.48
CA LEU A 119 -8.97 3.08 -5.54
C LEU A 119 -10.11 2.49 -4.71
N THR A 120 -10.27 1.17 -4.80
CA THR A 120 -11.24 0.42 -3.99
C THR A 120 -10.51 -0.53 -3.05
N PHE A 121 -10.95 -0.57 -1.80
CA PHE A 121 -10.45 -1.51 -0.80
C PHE A 121 -11.55 -1.92 0.16
N SER A 122 -11.41 -3.11 0.73
CA SER A 122 -12.39 -3.62 1.69
C SER A 122 -12.51 -2.73 2.93
N ARG A 123 -13.70 -2.60 3.47
CA ARG A 123 -13.97 -1.90 4.73
C ARG A 123 -13.27 -2.58 5.94
N SER A 124 -12.86 -3.85 5.79
CA SER A 124 -11.98 -4.54 6.76
C SER A 124 -10.48 -4.27 6.56
N SER A 125 -10.13 -3.38 5.65
CA SER A 125 -8.73 -3.01 5.39
C SER A 125 -8.13 -2.25 6.57
N LEU A 126 -6.88 -2.54 6.91
CA LEU A 126 -6.10 -1.82 7.92
C LEU A 126 -6.02 -0.32 7.68
N ARG A 127 -6.30 0.14 6.45
CA ARG A 127 -6.38 1.57 6.08
C ARG A 127 -7.41 2.34 6.91
N LEU A 128 -8.52 1.70 7.26
CA LEU A 128 -9.61 2.33 8.01
C LEU A 128 -9.54 2.10 9.52
N GLN A 129 -8.60 1.31 9.98
CA GLN A 129 -8.57 0.89 11.39
C GLN A 129 -8.30 2.05 12.35
N THR A 130 -7.36 2.94 12.04
CA THR A 130 -6.96 4.01 12.98
C THR A 130 -6.79 5.37 12.32
N ARG A 131 -5.84 5.49 11.39
CA ARG A 131 -5.53 6.73 10.67
C ARG A 131 -5.11 6.42 9.26
N TYR A 132 -5.55 7.26 8.33
CA TYR A 132 -5.21 7.18 6.91
C TYR A 132 -4.91 8.56 6.36
N ARG A 133 -3.89 8.66 5.54
CA ARG A 133 -3.55 9.82 4.74
C ARG A 133 -3.26 9.38 3.32
N MET A 134 -3.74 10.13 2.35
CA MET A 134 -3.34 9.97 0.96
C MET A 134 -2.87 11.29 0.40
N ILE A 135 -1.83 11.25 -0.40
CA ILE A 135 -1.34 12.36 -1.20
C ILE A 135 -1.50 11.96 -2.65
N ILE A 136 -2.22 12.77 -3.41
CA ILE A 136 -2.37 12.58 -4.86
C ILE A 136 -1.50 13.61 -5.56
N TYR A 137 -0.80 13.18 -6.57
CA TYR A 137 -0.02 13.99 -7.51
C TYR A 137 -0.73 13.92 -8.85
N MET A 138 -1.21 15.06 -9.35
CA MET A 138 -1.95 15.17 -10.60
C MET A 138 -1.28 16.13 -11.54
N SER A 139 -1.31 15.82 -12.82
CA SER A 139 -0.83 16.70 -13.89
C SER A 139 -1.68 16.55 -15.15
N CYS A 140 -1.78 17.60 -15.94
CA CYS A 140 -2.13 17.47 -17.35
C CYS A 140 -0.90 17.01 -18.13
N ILE A 141 -1.13 16.20 -19.14
CA ILE A 141 -0.13 15.67 -20.05
C ILE A 141 -0.58 15.91 -21.49
N SER A 142 0.35 15.85 -22.43
CA SER A 142 0.03 15.95 -23.85
C SER A 142 -0.79 14.77 -24.36
N ALA A 143 -1.51 14.94 -25.46
CA ALA A 143 -2.29 13.86 -26.09
C ALA A 143 -1.39 12.68 -26.47
N ASP A 144 -0.16 12.96 -26.90
CA ASP A 144 0.80 11.95 -27.32
C ASP A 144 1.36 11.19 -26.12
N ALA A 145 1.67 11.90 -25.01
CA ALA A 145 2.04 11.27 -23.75
C ALA A 145 0.91 10.38 -23.22
N TYR A 146 -0.34 10.83 -23.32
CA TYR A 146 -1.49 10.05 -22.91
C TYR A 146 -1.58 8.76 -23.73
N ARG A 147 -1.52 8.85 -25.06
CA ARG A 147 -1.56 7.66 -25.94
C ARG A 147 -0.42 6.69 -25.66
N TYR A 148 0.78 7.22 -25.44
CA TYR A 148 1.94 6.42 -25.07
C TYR A 148 1.71 5.64 -23.76
N LEU A 149 1.27 6.30 -22.71
CA LEU A 149 1.03 5.68 -21.40
C LEU A 149 -0.14 4.70 -21.42
N ASP A 150 -1.21 5.00 -22.16
CA ASP A 150 -2.37 4.13 -22.34
C ASP A 150 -2.00 2.84 -23.08
N ASN A 151 -1.19 2.95 -24.13
CA ASN A 151 -0.63 1.79 -24.82
C ASN A 151 0.27 0.96 -23.91
N LEU A 152 1.14 1.59 -23.10
CA LEU A 152 1.96 0.86 -22.12
C LEU A 152 1.09 0.13 -21.10
N LYS A 153 0.04 0.77 -20.61
CA LYS A 153 -0.90 0.18 -19.65
C LYS A 153 -1.62 -1.02 -20.26
N THR A 154 -2.11 -0.88 -21.49
CA THR A 154 -2.77 -1.94 -22.21
C THR A 154 -1.82 -3.11 -22.44
N ASN A 155 -0.59 -2.85 -22.87
CA ASN A 155 0.42 -3.88 -23.11
C ASN A 155 0.90 -4.58 -21.82
N SER A 156 0.95 -3.88 -20.67
CA SER A 156 1.35 -4.47 -19.39
C SER A 156 0.28 -5.35 -18.76
N ASN A 157 -1.00 -5.08 -19.04
CA ASN A 157 -2.13 -5.91 -18.60
C ASN A 157 -2.31 -7.17 -19.46
N PHE A 158 -1.44 -7.37 -20.44
CA PHE A 158 -1.49 -8.43 -21.40
C PHE A 158 -0.93 -9.74 -20.83
N ASN A 159 -1.78 -10.58 -20.32
CA ASN A 159 -1.44 -11.95 -19.91
C ASN A 159 -1.48 -12.89 -21.12
N GLY A 160 -0.52 -12.74 -22.03
CA GLY A 160 -0.13 -13.69 -23.08
C GLY A 160 -1.16 -14.72 -23.54
N ASP A 161 -2.38 -14.32 -23.91
CA ASP A 161 -3.33 -15.23 -24.53
C ASP A 161 -2.91 -15.47 -25.99
N LEU A 162 -2.86 -16.74 -26.40
CA LEU A 162 -2.31 -17.19 -27.68
C LEU A 162 -3.00 -16.58 -28.93
N PHE A 163 -4.15 -15.97 -28.76
CA PHE A 163 -4.98 -15.40 -29.84
C PHE A 163 -5.05 -13.86 -29.83
N THR A 164 -4.33 -13.21 -28.95
CA THR A 164 -4.38 -11.75 -28.89
C THR A 164 -3.31 -11.14 -29.80
N PRO A 165 -3.63 -10.06 -30.55
CA PRO A 165 -2.66 -9.39 -31.41
C PRO A 165 -1.43 -9.00 -30.59
N LEU A 166 -0.25 -9.18 -31.17
CA LEU A 166 1.01 -8.70 -30.56
C LEU A 166 0.84 -7.24 -30.14
N PRO A 167 1.35 -6.84 -28.95
CA PRO A 167 1.28 -5.47 -28.51
C PRO A 167 1.79 -4.55 -29.62
N SER A 168 1.05 -3.49 -29.89
CA SER A 168 1.51 -2.46 -30.83
C SER A 168 2.85 -1.91 -30.35
N ASP A 169 3.72 -1.60 -31.29
CA ASP A 169 5.00 -0.99 -31.02
C ASP A 169 4.79 0.35 -30.32
N VAL A 170 5.16 0.44 -29.04
CA VAL A 170 5.02 1.67 -28.27
C VAL A 170 6.24 2.53 -28.55
N GLN A 171 6.10 3.42 -29.52
CA GLN A 171 7.16 4.37 -29.87
C GLN A 171 7.04 5.62 -28.99
N GLY A 172 8.17 6.01 -28.36
CA GLY A 172 8.30 7.24 -27.59
C GLY A 172 8.72 8.43 -28.47
N ASN A 173 9.09 9.52 -27.81
CA ASN A 173 9.62 10.72 -28.48
C ASN A 173 11.12 10.93 -28.19
N ILE A 174 11.85 9.86 -27.93
CA ILE A 174 13.28 9.87 -27.68
C ILE A 174 13.98 9.16 -28.84
N HIS A 175 15.01 9.77 -29.40
CA HIS A 175 15.77 9.28 -30.54
C HIS A 175 17.25 9.14 -30.16
N CYS A 176 17.92 8.13 -30.72
CA CYS A 176 19.36 7.99 -30.64
C CYS A 176 20.00 8.75 -31.81
N GLU A 177 21.01 9.60 -31.55
CA GLU A 177 21.67 10.39 -32.56
C GLU A 177 22.54 9.52 -33.49
N GLU A 178 23.25 8.56 -32.93
CA GLU A 178 24.18 7.69 -33.65
C GLU A 178 23.49 6.55 -34.41
N ASP A 179 22.25 6.22 -34.03
CA ASP A 179 21.50 5.11 -34.61
C ASP A 179 19.98 5.46 -34.66
N PRO A 180 19.56 6.12 -35.78
CA PRO A 180 18.15 6.54 -35.93
C PRO A 180 17.15 5.40 -35.94
N ASP A 181 17.59 4.18 -36.23
CA ASP A 181 16.74 2.97 -36.21
C ASP A 181 16.72 2.28 -34.84
N ALA A 182 17.50 2.78 -33.87
CA ALA A 182 17.53 2.25 -32.53
C ALA A 182 16.16 2.43 -31.85
N ARG A 183 15.62 1.34 -31.36
CA ARG A 183 14.36 1.38 -30.62
C ARG A 183 14.57 1.90 -29.21
N VAL A 184 14.08 3.09 -28.94
CA VAL A 184 14.16 3.72 -27.62
C VAL A 184 12.78 3.73 -26.98
N ILE A 185 12.69 3.17 -25.77
CA ILE A 185 11.46 3.16 -24.97
C ILE A 185 11.54 4.31 -23.97
N GLY A 186 10.58 5.22 -24.04
CA GLY A 186 10.46 6.37 -23.13
C GLY A 186 9.70 7.49 -23.80
N TYR A 187 9.05 8.31 -22.97
CA TYR A 187 8.35 9.51 -23.42
C TYR A 187 8.67 10.67 -22.48
N VAL A 188 9.12 11.78 -23.03
CA VAL A 188 9.40 13.03 -22.31
C VAL A 188 8.24 13.97 -22.51
N ASP A 189 7.67 14.42 -21.41
CA ASP A 189 6.62 15.45 -21.40
C ASP A 189 6.92 16.45 -20.29
N VAL A 190 6.44 17.68 -20.41
CA VAL A 190 6.67 18.74 -19.42
C VAL A 190 5.34 19.15 -18.82
N CYS A 191 5.19 18.94 -17.53
CA CYS A 191 3.95 19.23 -16.84
C CYS A 191 4.18 19.82 -15.45
N GLN A 192 3.23 20.64 -15.01
CA GLN A 192 3.12 21.06 -13.64
C GLN A 192 2.40 19.98 -12.82
N VAL A 193 2.92 19.67 -11.63
CA VAL A 193 2.33 18.66 -10.75
C VAL A 193 1.61 19.35 -9.61
N THR A 194 0.30 19.19 -9.55
CA THR A 194 -0.53 19.62 -8.43
C THR A 194 -0.63 18.52 -7.39
N LYS A 195 -0.50 18.93 -6.13
CA LYS A 195 -0.54 18.02 -4.98
C LYS A 195 -1.79 18.27 -4.14
N ALA A 196 -2.57 17.23 -3.92
CA ALA A 196 -3.72 17.26 -3.00
C ALA A 196 -3.55 16.24 -1.88
N VAL A 197 -3.95 16.61 -0.67
CA VAL A 197 -3.87 15.74 0.51
C VAL A 197 -5.26 15.39 0.99
N PHE A 198 -5.51 14.13 1.20
CA PHE A 198 -6.78 13.60 1.67
C PHE A 198 -6.62 12.96 3.06
N TYR A 199 -7.48 13.39 3.96
CA TYR A 199 -7.72 12.77 5.26
C TYR A 199 -9.19 12.41 5.34
N PRO A 200 -9.57 11.14 5.44
CA PRO A 200 -10.96 10.77 5.67
C PRO A 200 -11.42 11.34 7.03
N GLY A 201 -12.59 11.89 7.05
CA GLY A 201 -13.21 12.38 8.30
C GLY A 201 -13.52 11.24 9.28
N ALA A 202 -13.84 11.58 10.53
CA ALA A 202 -14.17 10.60 11.58
C ALA A 202 -15.27 9.60 11.17
N ALA A 203 -16.19 10.00 10.29
CA ALA A 203 -17.24 9.14 9.77
C ALA A 203 -16.68 7.96 8.96
N ALA A 204 -15.58 8.14 8.22
CA ALA A 204 -14.99 7.09 7.42
C ALA A 204 -14.42 5.95 8.30
N TYR A 205 -13.83 6.28 9.44
CA TYR A 205 -13.28 5.27 10.36
C TYR A 205 -14.39 4.45 11.05
N ARG A 206 -15.59 4.99 11.19
CA ARG A 206 -16.76 4.24 11.69
C ARG A 206 -17.26 3.20 10.72
N LEU A 207 -16.86 3.29 9.45
CA LEU A 207 -17.17 2.30 8.43
C LEU A 207 -16.23 1.08 8.49
N PHE A 208 -15.18 1.14 9.30
CA PHE A 208 -14.30 0.01 9.51
C PHE A 208 -15.10 -1.17 10.05
N ILE A 209 -15.01 -2.29 9.37
CA ILE A 209 -15.54 -3.56 9.83
C ILE A 209 -14.35 -4.29 10.44
N ALA A 210 -14.30 -4.38 11.76
CA ALA A 210 -13.36 -5.27 12.40
C ALA A 210 -13.53 -6.64 11.71
N ARG A 211 -12.45 -7.24 11.29
CA ARG A 211 -12.48 -8.64 10.84
C ARG A 211 -12.99 -9.38 12.04
N GLY A 212 -14.31 -9.58 12.04
CA GLY A 212 -15.02 -10.06 13.19
C GLY A 212 -14.35 -11.29 13.68
N GLU A 213 -14.33 -11.50 14.93
CA GLU A 213 -14.20 -12.69 15.77
C GLU A 213 -13.95 -14.06 15.06
N LEU A 214 -13.81 -14.05 13.74
CA LEU A 214 -13.33 -15.11 12.86
C LEU A 214 -11.82 -15.30 12.92
N SER A 215 -11.11 -14.53 13.74
CA SER A 215 -9.83 -15.00 14.19
C SER A 215 -10.14 -16.04 15.27
N PRO A 216 -10.03 -17.35 14.97
CA PRO A 216 -10.12 -18.39 16.00
C PRO A 216 -8.89 -18.35 16.90
N SER A 217 -8.40 -17.18 17.14
CA SER A 217 -7.12 -16.89 17.73
C SER A 217 -7.21 -16.68 19.24
N PHE A 218 -8.36 -16.78 19.80
CA PHE A 218 -8.45 -17.11 21.19
C PHE A 218 -8.31 -18.63 21.32
N ILE A 219 -7.10 -19.13 21.21
CA ILE A 219 -6.74 -20.35 21.87
C ILE A 219 -6.47 -19.90 23.32
N PRO A 220 -7.38 -20.08 24.26
CA PRO A 220 -7.10 -19.95 25.69
C PRO A 220 -6.26 -21.16 26.08
N ALA A 221 -5.17 -21.37 25.44
CA ALA A 221 -4.34 -22.52 25.67
C ALA A 221 -3.01 -21.97 26.09
N LEU A 222 -2.79 -22.04 27.32
CA LEU A 222 -1.52 -21.92 28.01
C LEU A 222 -1.55 -20.78 29.03
N VAL A 223 -2.34 -21.02 30.03
CA VAL A 223 -2.21 -20.31 31.29
C VAL A 223 -0.99 -20.90 32.01
N TRP A 224 -0.04 -20.01 32.33
CA TRP A 224 1.12 -20.39 33.16
C TRP A 224 0.93 -19.82 34.54
N ASP A 225 0.94 -20.71 35.51
CA ASP A 225 0.97 -20.31 36.91
C ASP A 225 2.37 -19.81 37.27
N TYR A 226 2.47 -18.60 37.78
CA TYR A 226 3.72 -17.99 38.24
C TYR A 226 4.16 -18.50 39.62
N GLY A 227 3.50 -19.48 40.18
CA GLY A 227 3.61 -19.78 41.62
C GLY A 227 4.35 -21.06 42.02
N GLU A 228 4.60 -22.00 41.15
CA GLU A 228 5.20 -23.27 41.55
C GLU A 228 6.61 -23.50 40.98
N GLU A 229 7.53 -23.87 41.88
CA GLU A 229 8.85 -24.43 41.54
C GLU A 229 8.67 -25.66 40.68
N GLY A 230 8.88 -25.59 39.39
CA GLY A 230 8.82 -26.76 38.52
C GLY A 230 8.38 -26.54 37.09
N GLN A 231 8.03 -25.32 36.69
CA GLN A 231 7.72 -25.02 35.30
C GLN A 231 9.00 -25.04 34.45
N ASN A 232 8.98 -25.90 33.45
CA ASN A 232 10.14 -26.10 32.59
C ASN A 232 10.30 -24.91 31.62
N PRO A 233 11.38 -24.14 31.68
CA PRO A 233 11.66 -23.08 30.70
C PRO A 233 11.63 -23.57 29.25
N LEU A 234 11.80 -24.86 29.02
CA LEU A 234 11.71 -25.49 27.70
C LEU A 234 10.32 -25.37 27.09
N ASP A 235 9.27 -25.30 27.89
CA ASP A 235 7.90 -25.23 27.39
C ASP A 235 7.58 -23.85 26.83
N LEU A 236 8.01 -22.78 27.49
CA LEU A 236 7.84 -21.41 26.98
C LEU A 236 8.61 -21.20 25.67
N ARG A 237 9.80 -21.78 25.57
CA ARG A 237 10.59 -21.79 24.35
C ARG A 237 9.89 -22.53 23.23
N TYR A 238 9.32 -23.69 23.53
CA TYR A 238 8.55 -24.47 22.57
C TYR A 238 7.41 -23.64 21.96
N PHE A 239 6.61 -22.95 22.80
CA PHE A 239 5.52 -22.11 22.31
C PHE A 239 5.99 -20.92 21.49
N TRP A 240 7.06 -20.27 21.92
CA TRP A 240 7.67 -19.21 21.14
C TRP A 240 8.13 -19.69 19.76
N ASP A 241 8.73 -20.87 19.71
CA ASP A 241 9.21 -21.48 18.45
C ASP A 241 8.05 -21.94 17.57
N GLN A 242 6.91 -22.32 18.15
CA GLN A 242 5.66 -22.59 17.43
C GLN A 242 4.93 -21.33 16.95
N GLY A 243 5.49 -20.14 17.15
CA GLY A 243 4.92 -18.88 16.66
C GLY A 243 3.93 -18.22 17.61
N TYR A 244 3.89 -18.60 18.88
CA TYR A 244 3.12 -17.92 19.91
C TYR A 244 3.93 -16.81 20.58
N ALA A 245 3.23 -15.85 21.19
CA ALA A 245 3.80 -14.78 22.01
C ALA A 245 2.95 -14.58 23.26
N PRO A 246 3.56 -14.19 24.39
CA PRO A 246 2.82 -13.88 25.60
C PRO A 246 2.04 -12.58 25.40
N MET A 247 0.83 -12.49 25.96
CA MET A 247 -0.02 -11.31 25.89
C MET A 247 -0.11 -10.59 27.21
N PHE A 248 -0.95 -11.08 28.09
CA PHE A 248 -1.27 -10.45 29.39
C PHE A 248 -1.61 -11.53 30.43
N GLU A 249 -1.64 -11.12 31.67
CA GLU A 249 -2.05 -12.01 32.77
C GLU A 249 -3.54 -12.32 32.69
N GLY A 250 -3.88 -13.55 32.99
CA GLY A 250 -5.26 -14.03 32.98
C GLY A 250 -5.42 -15.31 33.77
N ALA A 251 -6.63 -15.85 33.79
CA ALA A 251 -6.93 -17.12 34.42
C ALA A 251 -7.49 -18.11 33.39
N ASP A 252 -7.20 -19.39 33.58
CA ASP A 252 -7.84 -20.45 32.81
C ASP A 252 -9.30 -20.67 33.30
N PRO A 253 -10.09 -21.54 32.64
CA PRO A 253 -11.43 -21.87 33.08
C PRO A 253 -11.51 -22.48 34.49
N ASP A 254 -10.43 -23.04 34.98
CA ASP A 254 -10.31 -23.64 36.31
C ASP A 254 -9.86 -22.63 37.38
N GLY A 255 -9.56 -21.38 36.97
CA GLY A 255 -9.18 -20.28 37.83
C GLY A 255 -7.68 -20.18 38.15
N ASN A 256 -6.83 -20.97 37.49
CA ASN A 256 -5.38 -20.89 37.66
C ASN A 256 -4.86 -19.61 36.96
N LEU A 257 -4.04 -18.83 37.66
CA LEU A 257 -3.45 -17.61 37.16
C LEU A 257 -2.22 -17.89 36.29
N GLY A 258 -2.03 -17.09 35.23
CA GLY A 258 -0.86 -17.22 34.41
C GLY A 258 -0.82 -16.19 33.27
N VAL A 259 0.03 -16.40 32.28
CA VAL A 259 0.11 -15.55 31.08
C VAL A 259 -0.57 -16.23 29.91
N LEU A 260 -1.51 -15.53 29.30
CA LEU A 260 -2.18 -15.95 28.07
C LEU A 260 -1.26 -15.73 26.88
N TRP A 261 -1.21 -16.70 25.98
CA TRP A 261 -0.41 -16.68 24.76
C TRP A 261 -1.29 -16.67 23.52
N ASN A 262 -0.85 -16.01 22.47
CA ASN A 262 -1.52 -16.00 21.18
C ASN A 262 -0.49 -16.01 20.05
N PHE A 263 -0.92 -16.24 18.81
CA PHE A 263 -0.03 -16.20 17.66
C PHE A 263 0.67 -14.84 17.55
N LYS A 264 1.97 -14.82 17.28
CA LYS A 264 2.78 -13.61 17.05
C LYS A 264 2.13 -12.68 16.05
N ARG A 265 1.56 -13.23 14.96
CA ARG A 265 0.88 -12.46 13.92
C ARG A 265 -0.34 -11.66 14.40
N CYS A 266 -0.98 -12.09 15.50
CA CYS A 266 -2.12 -11.40 16.11
C CYS A 266 -1.72 -10.37 17.16
N THR A 267 -0.48 -10.43 17.63
CA THR A 267 0.04 -9.59 18.70
C THR A 267 1.20 -8.69 18.28
N ASP A 268 1.68 -8.85 17.05
CA ASP A 268 2.75 -8.06 16.47
C ASP A 268 2.37 -7.65 15.05
N CYS A 269 2.13 -6.36 14.84
CA CYS A 269 1.74 -5.83 13.54
C CYS A 269 2.94 -5.52 12.63
N ARG A 270 4.17 -5.69 13.11
CA ARG A 270 5.37 -5.54 12.29
C ARG A 270 5.46 -6.67 11.29
N PRO A 271 6.02 -6.43 10.10
CA PRO A 271 6.24 -7.52 9.15
C PRO A 271 7.20 -8.53 9.80
N GLY A 272 6.72 -9.75 9.98
CA GLY A 272 7.58 -10.86 10.38
C GLY A 272 8.67 -11.11 9.34
N PRO A 273 9.80 -11.75 9.68
CA PRO A 273 10.74 -12.22 8.69
C PRO A 273 9.98 -13.09 7.68
N PRO A 274 10.32 -13.03 6.38
CA PRO A 274 9.68 -13.87 5.38
C PRO A 274 9.75 -15.32 5.87
N LEU A 275 8.59 -15.97 5.89
CA LEU A 275 8.51 -17.40 6.19
C LEU A 275 9.50 -18.10 5.25
N ARG A 276 10.53 -18.71 5.81
CA ARG A 276 11.42 -19.59 5.03
C ARG A 276 10.52 -20.74 4.55
N THR A 277 10.18 -20.70 3.27
CA THR A 277 9.56 -21.82 2.55
C THR A 277 10.57 -22.96 2.39
#